data_13c751a05a1f1f90d844e7d61e7b2375
#
_entry.id   13c751a05a1f1f90d844e7d61e7b2375
#
_cell.length_a   1.000
_cell.length_b   1.000
_cell.length_c   1.000
_cell.angle_alpha   90.00
_cell.angle_beta   90.00
_cell.angle_gamma   90.00
#
_symmetry.space_group_name_H-M   'P 1'
#
loop_
_entity.id
_entity.type
_entity.pdbx_description
1 polymer ?
#
loop_
_entity_poly.entity_id
_entity_poly.type
_entity_poly.pdbx_seq_one_letter_code
_entity_poly.pdbx_strand_id
1 'polypeptide(L)'
;EIYWVPPLRYGDGRVALKIGGSIREGDPVSQAALIDWFQGDGDPTEVEALKNSLIGLLPSAKIQSWAQKPCVVTNTVTGHPYIGWVEEGIAVAIGGNGSAAKSSDELGRLASTLFQSDGWNDSLPVSAFEPILS
;
A
#
# COMPACT_ATOMS: atom_id res chain seq x y z
N GLU A 1 -3.22 -12.13 -1.17
CA GLU A 1 -3.55 -11.66 0.19
C GLU A 1 -4.80 -10.77 0.14
N ILE A 2 -5.76 -11.00 1.05
CA ILE A 2 -6.98 -10.19 1.19
C ILE A 2 -6.97 -9.55 2.57
N TYR A 3 -7.38 -8.30 2.64
CA TYR A 3 -7.58 -7.58 3.89
C TYR A 3 -8.95 -6.88 3.90
N TRP A 4 -9.44 -6.57 5.07
CA TRP A 4 -10.63 -5.75 5.23
C TRP A 4 -10.45 -4.70 6.31
N VAL A 5 -11.17 -3.60 6.16
CA VAL A 5 -11.25 -2.53 7.14
C VAL A 5 -12.67 -2.53 7.70
N PRO A 6 -12.84 -2.52 9.02
CA PRO A 6 -14.16 -2.53 9.63
C PRO A 6 -15.00 -1.33 9.19
N PRO A 7 -16.32 -1.36 9.44
CA PRO A 7 -17.19 -0.26 9.07
C PRO A 7 -16.73 1.06 9.69
N LEU A 8 -16.51 2.05 8.85
CA LEU A 8 -16.14 3.41 9.23
C LEU A 8 -17.23 4.38 8.77
N ARG A 9 -17.56 5.35 9.64
CA ARG A 9 -18.44 6.46 9.27
C ARG A 9 -17.60 7.57 8.65
N TYR A 10 -17.97 7.95 7.44
CA TYR A 10 -17.34 9.05 6.70
C TYR A 10 -18.03 10.39 7.02
N GLY A 11 -17.36 11.49 6.70
CA GLY A 11 -17.86 12.84 6.98
C GLY A 11 -19.18 13.21 6.30
N ASP A 12 -19.53 12.52 5.21
CA ASP A 12 -20.81 12.64 4.51
C ASP A 12 -21.93 11.77 5.13
N GLY A 13 -21.66 11.12 6.26
CA GLY A 13 -22.59 10.28 6.99
C GLY A 13 -22.69 8.83 6.49
N ARG A 14 -22.08 8.49 5.37
CA ARG A 14 -22.04 7.10 4.90
C ARG A 14 -21.27 6.22 5.87
N VAL A 15 -21.72 5.00 6.01
CA VAL A 15 -20.95 3.94 6.67
C VAL A 15 -20.49 2.98 5.59
N ALA A 16 -19.20 2.83 5.43
CA ALA A 16 -18.63 1.93 4.45
C ALA A 16 -17.63 0.97 5.08
N LEU A 17 -17.65 -0.24 4.58
CA LEU A 17 -16.72 -1.31 4.86
C LEU A 17 -15.82 -1.46 3.61
N LYS A 18 -14.54 -1.67 3.80
CA LYS A 18 -13.60 -1.90 2.70
C LYS A 18 -13.08 -3.32 2.74
N ILE A 19 -13.10 -3.98 1.60
CA ILE A 19 -12.30 -5.18 1.32
C ILE A 19 -11.31 -4.83 0.21
N GLY A 20 -10.11 -5.34 0.28
CA GLY A 20 -9.08 -5.11 -0.72
C GLY A 20 -8.04 -6.22 -0.72
N GLY A 21 -7.13 -6.12 -1.68
CA GLY A 21 -6.12 -7.13 -1.93
C GLY A 21 -6.33 -7.79 -3.29
N SER A 22 -5.65 -8.90 -3.53
CA SER A 22 -5.85 -9.75 -4.70
C SER A 22 -6.06 -11.19 -4.27
N ILE A 23 -6.98 -11.86 -4.92
CA ILE A 23 -7.24 -13.30 -4.79
C ILE A 23 -6.25 -14.08 -5.65
N ARG A 24 -5.78 -13.49 -6.73
CA ARG A 24 -4.76 -14.03 -7.63
C ARG A 24 -3.47 -13.23 -7.48
N GLU A 25 -2.34 -13.82 -7.85
CA GLU A 25 -1.14 -13.05 -8.15
C GLU A 25 -1.43 -12.24 -9.43
N GLY A 26 -1.41 -10.91 -9.29
CA GLY A 26 -1.61 -10.01 -10.41
C GLY A 26 -0.31 -9.75 -11.16
N ASP A 27 -0.42 -9.50 -12.46
CA ASP A 27 0.70 -9.01 -13.24
C ASP A 27 1.11 -7.60 -12.77
N PRO A 28 2.41 -7.28 -12.80
CA PRO A 28 2.87 -5.93 -12.51
C PRO A 28 2.26 -4.93 -13.48
N VAL A 29 1.75 -3.83 -12.95
CA VAL A 29 1.30 -2.72 -13.81
C VAL A 29 2.54 -2.03 -14.38
N SER A 30 2.64 -1.96 -15.71
CA SER A 30 3.72 -1.21 -16.34
C SER A 30 3.61 0.28 -16.05
N GLN A 31 4.74 0.98 -16.02
CA GLN A 31 4.74 2.43 -15.79
C GLN A 31 3.88 3.17 -16.83
N ALA A 32 3.87 2.75 -18.07
CA ALA A 32 3.07 3.34 -19.13
C ALA A 32 1.56 3.15 -18.91
N ALA A 33 1.16 2.02 -18.33
CA ALA A 33 -0.24 1.70 -18.06
C ALA A 33 -0.73 2.19 -16.67
N LEU A 34 0.15 2.73 -15.83
CA LEU A 34 -0.15 3.05 -14.44
C LEU A 34 -1.28 4.08 -14.29
N ILE A 35 -1.27 5.11 -15.13
CA ILE A 35 -2.29 6.17 -15.10
C ILE A 35 -3.65 5.60 -15.48
N ASP A 36 -3.70 4.85 -16.58
CA ASP A 36 -4.94 4.23 -17.07
C ASP A 36 -5.49 3.23 -16.04
N TRP A 37 -4.60 2.46 -15.42
CA TRP A 37 -4.97 1.56 -14.32
C TRP A 37 -5.64 2.31 -13.17
N PHE A 38 -5.05 3.40 -12.67
CA PHE A 38 -5.62 4.18 -11.57
C PHE A 38 -6.91 4.93 -11.93
N GLN A 39 -7.11 5.25 -13.20
CA GLN A 39 -8.34 5.88 -13.69
C GLN A 39 -9.46 4.87 -13.97
N GLY A 40 -9.10 3.60 -14.11
CA GLY A 40 -10.03 2.52 -14.38
C GLY A 40 -10.77 2.01 -13.15
N ASP A 41 -11.47 0.90 -13.36
CA ASP A 41 -12.28 0.22 -12.34
C ASP A 41 -11.63 -1.08 -11.81
N GLY A 42 -10.39 -1.35 -12.23
CA GLY A 42 -9.67 -2.57 -11.88
C GLY A 42 -10.09 -3.79 -12.70
N ASP A 43 -9.62 -4.98 -12.32
CA ASP A 43 -9.99 -6.24 -12.97
C ASP A 43 -11.41 -6.67 -12.52
N PRO A 44 -12.37 -6.82 -13.45
CA PRO A 44 -13.74 -7.20 -13.09
C PRO A 44 -13.84 -8.54 -12.38
N THR A 45 -12.96 -9.49 -12.69
CA THR A 45 -12.97 -10.82 -12.07
C THR A 45 -12.51 -10.74 -10.61
N GLU A 46 -11.47 -9.95 -10.34
CA GLU A 46 -11.00 -9.71 -8.98
C GLU A 46 -12.04 -8.95 -8.16
N VAL A 47 -12.66 -7.94 -8.74
CA VAL A 47 -13.73 -7.17 -8.10
C VAL A 47 -14.89 -8.08 -7.69
N GLU A 48 -15.33 -8.95 -8.59
CA GLU A 48 -16.44 -9.87 -8.30
C GLU A 48 -16.05 -10.92 -7.25
N ALA A 49 -14.84 -11.43 -7.30
CA ALA A 49 -14.34 -12.36 -6.31
C ALA A 49 -14.24 -11.73 -4.90
N LEU A 50 -13.80 -10.47 -4.81
CA LEU A 50 -13.76 -9.72 -3.55
C LEU A 50 -15.18 -9.44 -3.01
N LYS A 51 -16.14 -9.08 -3.88
CA LYS A 51 -17.56 -8.91 -3.49
C LYS A 51 -18.12 -10.20 -2.92
N ASN A 52 -17.91 -11.34 -3.61
CA ASN A 52 -18.39 -12.63 -3.16
C ASN A 52 -17.77 -13.03 -1.82
N SER A 53 -16.48 -12.78 -1.64
CA SER A 53 -15.79 -13.00 -0.36
C SER A 53 -16.41 -12.17 0.76
N LEU A 54 -16.72 -10.91 0.51
CA LEU A 54 -17.34 -10.04 1.52
C LEU A 54 -18.76 -10.49 1.87
N ILE A 55 -19.56 -10.86 0.88
CA ILE A 55 -20.93 -11.38 1.09
C ILE A 55 -20.87 -12.70 1.90
N GLY A 56 -19.92 -13.57 1.59
CA GLY A 56 -19.71 -14.81 2.34
C GLY A 56 -19.31 -14.58 3.80
N LEU A 57 -18.49 -13.57 4.07
CA LEU A 57 -18.07 -13.21 5.43
C LEU A 57 -19.19 -12.52 6.24
N LEU A 58 -20.05 -11.77 5.57
CA LEU A 58 -21.11 -10.96 6.18
C LEU A 58 -22.47 -11.21 5.53
N PRO A 59 -23.01 -12.44 5.64
CA PRO A 59 -24.24 -12.82 4.91
C PRO A 59 -25.49 -12.02 5.32
N SER A 60 -25.47 -11.40 6.50
CA SER A 60 -26.57 -10.56 6.99
C SER A 60 -26.41 -9.08 6.70
N ALA A 61 -25.32 -8.66 6.05
CA ALA A 61 -25.07 -7.26 5.74
C ALA A 61 -26.04 -6.77 4.66
N LYS A 62 -26.71 -5.64 4.93
CA LYS A 62 -27.56 -4.96 3.95
C LYS A 62 -26.70 -3.97 3.15
N ILE A 63 -26.04 -4.46 2.10
CA ILE A 63 -25.20 -3.65 1.24
C ILE A 63 -26.10 -2.84 0.31
N GLN A 64 -25.97 -1.51 0.34
CA GLN A 64 -26.79 -0.59 -0.46
C GLN A 64 -26.12 -0.27 -1.80
N SER A 65 -24.79 -0.16 -1.83
CA SER A 65 -24.04 0.18 -3.03
C SER A 65 -22.60 -0.34 -2.95
N TRP A 66 -21.98 -0.42 -4.10
CA TRP A 66 -20.58 -0.78 -4.25
C TRP A 66 -19.80 0.39 -4.87
N ALA A 67 -18.61 0.61 -4.39
CA ALA A 67 -17.61 1.44 -5.04
C ALA A 67 -16.31 0.65 -5.14
N GLN A 68 -15.59 0.81 -6.22
CA GLN A 68 -14.35 0.10 -6.48
C GLN A 68 -13.29 1.06 -6.98
N LYS A 69 -12.05 0.79 -6.64
CA LYS A 69 -10.87 1.49 -7.13
C LYS A 69 -9.68 0.54 -7.17
N PRO A 70 -8.94 0.50 -8.26
CA PRO A 70 -7.69 -0.23 -8.31
C PRO A 70 -6.64 0.45 -7.43
N CYS A 71 -5.65 -0.31 -7.02
CA CYS A 71 -4.46 0.21 -6.37
C CYS A 71 -3.22 -0.54 -6.87
N VAL A 72 -2.06 -0.01 -6.52
CA VAL A 72 -0.77 -0.61 -6.86
C VAL A 72 0.04 -0.74 -5.58
N VAL A 73 0.70 -1.86 -5.42
CA VAL A 73 1.68 -2.09 -4.37
C VAL A 73 3.06 -1.84 -4.95
N THR A 74 3.83 -0.97 -4.34
CA THR A 74 5.22 -0.73 -4.69
C THR A 74 6.09 -1.71 -3.92
N ASN A 75 6.63 -2.71 -4.60
CA ASN A 75 7.55 -3.67 -4.03
C ASN A 75 8.99 -3.25 -4.27
N THR A 76 9.84 -3.52 -3.30
CA THR A 76 11.31 -3.37 -3.40
C THR A 76 11.96 -4.73 -3.55
N VAL A 77 13.16 -4.78 -4.10
CA VAL A 77 13.93 -6.03 -4.25
C VAL A 77 14.28 -6.64 -2.90
N THR A 78 14.51 -5.81 -1.88
CA THR A 78 14.88 -6.25 -0.53
C THR A 78 13.71 -6.72 0.33
N GLY A 79 12.46 -6.41 -0.08
CA GLY A 79 11.28 -6.59 0.75
C GLY A 79 11.16 -5.60 1.92
N HIS A 80 12.09 -4.65 2.04
CA HIS A 80 12.06 -3.55 3.02
C HIS A 80 11.86 -2.22 2.27
N PRO A 81 11.18 -1.22 2.87
CA PRO A 81 11.12 0.11 2.29
C PRO A 81 12.53 0.68 2.06
N TYR A 82 12.72 1.42 0.99
CA TYR A 82 13.95 2.16 0.78
C TYR A 82 13.92 3.48 1.53
N ILE A 83 14.91 3.70 2.39
CA ILE A 83 15.11 4.93 3.16
C ILE A 83 16.60 5.30 3.02
N GLY A 84 16.90 6.34 2.28
CA GLY A 84 18.29 6.73 2.06
C GLY A 84 18.44 7.82 1.02
N TRP A 85 19.69 8.25 0.83
CA TRP A 85 20.07 9.18 -0.21
C TRP A 85 20.21 8.44 -1.54
N VAL A 86 19.65 8.99 -2.59
CA VAL A 86 19.78 8.47 -3.97
C VAL A 86 20.77 9.30 -4.79
N GLU A 87 20.89 10.58 -4.45
CA GLU A 87 21.92 11.49 -4.94
C GLU A 87 22.09 12.64 -3.96
N GLU A 88 23.07 13.52 -4.19
CA GLU A 88 23.28 14.68 -3.33
C GLU A 88 22.02 15.57 -3.28
N GLY A 89 21.51 15.79 -2.08
CA GLY A 89 20.32 16.59 -1.82
C GLY A 89 18.98 15.88 -2.05
N ILE A 90 18.96 14.62 -2.54
CA ILE A 90 17.72 13.87 -2.75
C ILE A 90 17.72 12.59 -1.91
N ALA A 91 16.86 12.57 -0.91
CA ALA A 91 16.56 11.38 -0.12
C ALA A 91 15.18 10.82 -0.46
N VAL A 92 15.02 9.51 -0.29
CA VAL A 92 13.75 8.81 -0.51
C VAL A 92 13.31 8.03 0.72
N ALA A 93 12.00 7.90 0.89
CA ALA A 93 11.34 6.97 1.80
C ALA A 93 10.17 6.34 1.02
N ILE A 94 10.41 5.23 0.33
CA ILE A 94 9.50 4.64 -0.66
C ILE A 94 9.46 3.11 -0.57
N GLY A 95 8.55 2.49 -1.31
CA GLY A 95 8.51 1.03 -1.45
C GLY A 95 7.89 0.33 -0.25
N GLY A 96 6.65 0.66 0.09
CA GLY A 96 5.97 0.16 1.28
C GLY A 96 5.64 -1.33 1.29
N ASN A 97 5.86 -2.08 0.21
CA ASN A 97 5.65 -3.53 0.10
C ASN A 97 4.26 -4.00 0.60
N GLY A 98 3.21 -3.17 0.43
CA GLY A 98 1.85 -3.44 0.85
C GLY A 98 1.60 -3.39 2.37
N SER A 99 2.61 -3.18 3.20
CA SER A 99 2.50 -3.27 4.67
C SER A 99 2.97 -2.04 5.45
N ALA A 100 3.59 -1.06 4.79
CA ALA A 100 4.20 0.10 5.45
C ALA A 100 3.23 0.98 6.25
N ALA A 101 1.93 0.94 5.97
CA ALA A 101 0.94 1.68 6.75
C ALA A 101 0.96 1.32 8.25
N LYS A 102 1.30 0.08 8.59
CA LYS A 102 1.35 -0.41 9.98
C LYS A 102 2.56 0.14 10.77
N SER A 103 3.61 0.52 10.06
CA SER A 103 4.89 0.99 10.61
C SER A 103 5.27 2.38 10.12
N SER A 104 4.29 3.14 9.63
CA SER A 104 4.53 4.44 8.98
C SER A 104 5.21 5.46 9.88
N ASP A 105 4.88 5.52 11.15
CA ASP A 105 5.51 6.40 12.15
C ASP A 105 6.98 6.04 12.34
N GLU A 106 7.30 4.75 12.44
CA GLU A 106 8.68 4.29 12.60
C GLU A 106 9.49 4.51 11.33
N LEU A 107 8.92 4.23 10.16
CA LEU A 107 9.55 4.53 8.88
C LEU A 107 9.80 6.04 8.71
N GLY A 108 8.86 6.87 9.14
CA GLY A 108 9.01 8.33 9.16
C GLY A 108 10.11 8.79 10.14
N ARG A 109 10.17 8.18 11.32
CA ARG A 109 11.23 8.43 12.30
C ARG A 109 12.60 8.07 11.70
N LEU A 110 12.74 6.88 11.12
CA LEU A 110 13.99 6.45 10.46
C LEU A 110 14.38 7.40 9.32
N ALA A 111 13.42 7.78 8.45
CA ALA A 111 13.69 8.73 7.38
C ALA A 111 14.16 10.08 7.91
N SER A 112 13.66 10.54 9.05
CA SER A 112 14.09 11.80 9.65
C SER A 112 15.55 11.79 10.12
N THR A 113 16.11 10.63 10.46
CA THR A 113 17.52 10.52 10.88
C THR A 113 18.50 10.85 9.76
N LEU A 114 18.10 10.72 8.49
CA LEU A 114 18.93 11.11 7.36
C LEU A 114 19.35 12.57 7.37
N PHE A 115 18.59 13.43 8.06
CA PHE A 115 18.80 14.88 8.12
C PHE A 115 19.39 15.33 9.46
N GLN A 116 19.71 14.39 10.35
CA GLN A 116 20.32 14.67 11.66
C GLN A 116 21.85 14.57 11.57
N SER A 117 22.52 15.32 12.45
CA SER A 117 23.99 15.39 12.44
C SER A 117 24.70 14.07 12.79
N ASP A 118 24.06 13.23 13.57
CA ASP A 118 24.50 11.90 13.97
C ASP A 118 24.05 10.79 13.01
N GLY A 119 23.26 11.15 11.98
CA GLY A 119 22.83 10.25 10.91
C GLY A 119 21.97 9.09 11.39
N TRP A 120 22.10 7.96 10.73
CA TRP A 120 21.39 6.73 11.08
C TRP A 120 21.98 6.14 12.37
N ASN A 121 21.34 6.39 13.48
CA ASN A 121 21.71 5.85 14.80
C ASN A 121 20.56 5.00 15.34
N ASP A 122 20.46 3.76 14.84
CA ASP A 122 19.37 2.84 15.17
C ASP A 122 19.88 1.41 15.31
N SER A 123 19.12 0.59 16.04
CA SER A 123 19.37 -0.85 16.16
C SER A 123 19.10 -1.62 14.86
N LEU A 124 18.27 -1.05 13.98
CA LEU A 124 18.02 -1.61 12.65
C LEU A 124 19.18 -1.26 11.71
N PRO A 125 19.72 -2.23 10.97
CA PRO A 125 20.84 -1.99 10.08
C PRO A 125 20.43 -1.10 8.90
N VAL A 126 21.12 -0.01 8.67
CA VAL A 126 20.86 0.90 7.54
C VAL A 126 20.85 0.16 6.20
N SER A 127 21.72 -0.83 6.03
CA SER A 127 21.82 -1.62 4.81
C SER A 127 20.54 -2.38 4.43
N ALA A 128 19.63 -2.60 5.37
CA ALA A 128 18.32 -3.21 5.07
C ALA A 128 17.38 -2.23 4.32
N PHE A 129 17.65 -0.94 4.43
CA PHE A 129 16.80 0.14 3.91
C PHE A 129 17.48 0.93 2.78
N GLU A 130 18.74 0.67 2.47
CA GLU A 130 19.46 1.38 1.41
C GLU A 130 18.77 1.23 0.05
N PRO A 131 18.56 2.33 -0.69
CA PRO A 131 18.03 2.28 -2.03
C PRO A 131 18.94 1.50 -2.98
N ILE A 132 18.40 0.53 -3.68
CA ILE A 132 19.07 -0.15 -4.78
C ILE A 132 18.64 0.55 -6.07
N LEU A 133 19.59 1.24 -6.70
CA LEU A 133 19.39 1.94 -7.96
C LEU A 133 19.83 1.03 -9.12
N SER A 134 18.99 0.90 -10.13
CA SER A 134 19.23 0.10 -11.34
C SER A 134 19.46 0.99 -12.56
#